data_f5051d5c0d83921d03ff546a61877c88
#
_entry.id   f5051d5c0d83921d03ff546a61877c88
#
_cell.length_a   1.000
_cell.length_b   1.000
_cell.length_c   1.000
_cell.angle_alpha   90.00
_cell.angle_beta   90.00
_cell.angle_gamma   90.00
#
_symmetry.space_group_name_H-M   'P 1'
#
loop_
_entity.id
_entity.type
_entity.pdbx_description
1 polymer ?
#
loop_
_entity_poly.entity_id
_entity_poly.type
_entity_poly.pdbx_seq_one_letter_code
_entity_poly.pdbx_strand_id
1 'polypeptide(L)'
;MDILKINNLSVSYGDKKILENLSMNIKKNKITAIIGPSGCGKSTLLTTLNLMIEENGGSFTGEILFKDKNILSYEKDIIRRTIGMVFQKPTPFPFSIYKNLIYAPKYYGIKDRNQLNNIVENTLKKAGLYDEINDDLNMLATKLSGGQQQRLCIARALTVEPEVLLLDEPCSALDIKNTANIEEMLLKFSEDYTIIIVTHNLSQAKRISDYTAFILDGELVEYGETEKIFANPKDNRTREYIEGIYG
;
A
#
# COMPACT_ATOMS: atom_id res chain seq x y z
N MET A 1 18.93 2.74 3.91
CA MET A 1 18.39 4.04 4.36
C MET A 1 16.91 3.84 4.68
N ASP A 2 16.43 4.39 5.79
CA ASP A 2 15.03 4.30 6.17
C ASP A 2 14.27 5.49 5.58
N ILE A 3 13.10 5.22 4.97
CA ILE A 3 12.24 6.28 4.40
C ILE A 3 11.15 6.70 5.39
N LEU A 4 10.66 5.73 6.20
CA LEU A 4 9.76 5.97 7.30
C LEU A 4 10.34 5.38 8.58
N LYS A 5 10.25 6.11 9.68
CA LYS A 5 10.55 5.62 11.03
C LYS A 5 9.31 5.83 11.89
N ILE A 6 8.86 4.77 12.51
CA ILE A 6 7.68 4.74 13.36
C ILE A 6 8.16 4.47 14.78
N ASN A 7 7.87 5.38 15.70
CA ASN A 7 8.35 5.34 17.08
C ASN A 7 7.16 5.38 18.05
N ASN A 8 6.98 4.30 18.81
CA ASN A 8 5.95 4.17 19.85
C ASN A 8 4.54 4.58 19.39
N LEU A 9 4.19 4.20 18.15
CA LEU A 9 2.91 4.53 17.57
C LEU A 9 1.78 3.78 18.26
N SER A 10 0.81 4.52 18.80
CA SER A 10 -0.46 3.97 19.27
C SER A 10 -1.61 4.65 18.56
N VAL A 11 -2.61 3.88 18.14
CA VAL A 11 -3.75 4.36 17.35
C VAL A 11 -5.06 3.93 17.99
N SER A 12 -6.04 4.84 18.05
CA SER A 12 -7.35 4.57 18.64
C SER A 12 -8.50 5.18 17.86
N TYR A 13 -9.71 4.62 18.02
CA TYR A 13 -10.99 5.17 17.61
C TYR A 13 -11.83 5.38 18.88
N GLY A 14 -11.97 6.64 19.30
CA GLY A 14 -12.51 6.96 20.62
C GLY A 14 -11.69 6.26 21.71
N ASP A 15 -12.36 5.52 22.58
CA ASP A 15 -11.69 4.79 23.68
C ASP A 15 -11.09 3.44 23.26
N LYS A 16 -11.39 2.97 22.04
CA LYS A 16 -10.90 1.67 21.56
C LYS A 16 -9.52 1.81 20.97
N LYS A 17 -8.51 1.27 21.65
CA LYS A 17 -7.17 1.12 21.12
C LYS A 17 -7.14 0.03 20.04
N ILE A 18 -6.43 0.31 18.95
CA ILE A 18 -6.26 -0.59 17.81
C ILE A 18 -4.82 -1.00 17.63
N LEU A 19 -3.88 -0.07 17.84
CA LEU A 19 -2.44 -0.33 17.82
C LEU A 19 -1.83 0.22 19.09
N GLU A 20 -0.84 -0.50 19.64
CA GLU A 20 -0.15 -0.10 20.88
C GLU A 20 1.37 -0.18 20.72
N ASN A 21 2.06 0.93 21.00
CA ASN A 21 3.52 1.02 21.09
C ASN A 21 4.31 0.44 19.90
N LEU A 22 3.76 0.51 18.69
CA LEU A 22 4.39 -0.04 17.49
C LEU A 22 5.61 0.80 17.11
N SER A 23 6.76 0.14 16.95
CA SER A 23 8.00 0.79 16.50
C SER A 23 8.67 -0.06 15.41
N MET A 24 8.89 0.53 14.22
CA MET A 24 9.59 -0.11 13.11
C MET A 24 10.11 0.91 12.11
N ASN A 25 11.10 0.50 11.30
CA ASN A 25 11.69 1.33 10.26
C ASN A 25 11.46 0.72 8.88
N ILE A 26 10.89 1.49 7.97
CA ILE A 26 10.64 1.06 6.59
C ILE A 26 11.83 1.44 5.71
N LYS A 27 12.40 0.46 5.05
CA LYS A 27 13.55 0.62 4.16
C LYS A 27 13.13 1.20 2.82
N LYS A 28 13.89 2.20 2.33
CA LYS A 28 13.67 2.80 1.01
C LYS A 28 13.84 1.77 -0.10
N ASN A 29 12.98 1.83 -1.12
CA ASN A 29 13.01 0.98 -2.31
C ASN A 29 13.04 -0.53 -1.96
N LYS A 30 12.21 -0.90 -0.98
CA LYS A 30 12.02 -2.27 -0.51
C LYS A 30 10.54 -2.55 -0.33
N ILE A 31 10.16 -3.81 -0.43
CA ILE A 31 8.81 -4.28 -0.12
C ILE A 31 8.77 -4.73 1.34
N THR A 32 7.93 -4.10 2.14
CA THR A 32 7.62 -4.53 3.51
C THR A 32 6.21 -5.13 3.53
N ALA A 33 6.09 -6.40 3.85
CA ALA A 33 4.79 -7.04 4.09
C ALA A 33 4.37 -6.86 5.55
N ILE A 34 3.10 -6.51 5.77
CA ILE A 34 2.46 -6.50 7.08
C ILE A 34 1.50 -7.68 7.10
N ILE A 35 1.76 -8.67 7.95
CA ILE A 35 0.96 -9.87 8.12
C ILE A 35 0.31 -9.92 9.50
N GLY A 36 -0.74 -10.72 9.64
CA GLY A 36 -1.47 -10.92 10.89
C GLY A 36 -2.94 -11.27 10.65
N PRO A 37 -3.66 -11.72 11.67
CA PRO A 37 -5.07 -12.07 11.55
C PRO A 37 -5.96 -10.88 11.19
N SER A 38 -7.19 -11.16 10.76
CA SER A 38 -8.16 -10.11 10.45
C SER A 38 -8.49 -9.30 11.70
N GLY A 39 -8.56 -7.96 11.55
CA GLY A 39 -8.90 -7.05 12.65
C GLY A 39 -7.75 -6.67 13.59
N CYS A 40 -6.52 -7.17 13.40
CA CYS A 40 -5.38 -6.84 14.27
C CYS A 40 -4.77 -5.42 14.06
N GLY A 41 -5.34 -4.59 13.18
CA GLY A 41 -4.91 -3.18 13.00
C GLY A 41 -4.08 -2.87 11.75
N LYS A 42 -3.85 -3.82 10.83
CA LYS A 42 -3.01 -3.63 9.62
C LYS A 42 -3.46 -2.46 8.74
N SER A 43 -4.73 -2.43 8.35
CA SER A 43 -5.30 -1.33 7.54
C SER A 43 -5.31 0.00 8.28
N THR A 44 -5.48 -0.05 9.62
CA THR A 44 -5.38 1.11 10.49
C THR A 44 -3.97 1.70 10.46
N LEU A 45 -2.93 0.84 10.48
CA LEU A 45 -1.56 1.31 10.31
C LEU A 45 -1.37 2.01 8.96
N LEU A 46 -1.82 1.43 7.85
CA LEU A 46 -1.70 2.06 6.53
C LEU A 46 -2.37 3.44 6.50
N THR A 47 -3.61 3.55 6.98
CA THR A 47 -4.35 4.83 7.00
C THR A 47 -3.73 5.86 7.92
N THR A 48 -2.98 5.44 8.94
CA THR A 48 -2.22 6.33 9.82
C THR A 48 -0.97 6.87 9.09
N LEU A 49 -0.27 6.05 8.31
CA LEU A 49 0.95 6.45 7.60
C LEU A 49 0.70 7.52 6.52
N ASN A 50 -0.51 7.63 5.97
CA ASN A 50 -0.86 8.67 5.01
C ASN A 50 -1.81 9.74 5.57
N LEU A 51 -1.96 9.81 6.90
CA LEU A 51 -2.79 10.79 7.61
C LEU A 51 -4.29 10.75 7.23
N MET A 52 -4.80 9.57 6.80
CA MET A 52 -6.26 9.38 6.60
C MET A 52 -6.97 8.94 7.87
N ILE A 53 -6.25 8.59 8.93
CA ILE A 53 -6.81 8.08 10.18
C ILE A 53 -7.80 9.04 10.83
N GLU A 54 -7.51 10.35 10.80
CA GLU A 54 -8.38 11.38 11.40
C GLU A 54 -9.72 11.51 10.65
N GLU A 55 -9.71 11.36 9.31
CA GLU A 55 -10.95 11.40 8.50
C GLU A 55 -11.83 10.19 8.77
N ASN A 56 -11.25 9.10 9.23
CA ASN A 56 -11.96 7.91 9.67
C ASN A 56 -12.39 7.98 11.14
N GLY A 57 -12.19 9.13 11.82
CA GLY A 57 -12.54 9.33 13.23
C GLY A 57 -11.57 8.74 14.24
N GLY A 58 -10.36 8.36 13.78
CA GLY A 58 -9.29 7.87 14.63
C GLY A 58 -8.28 8.95 15.00
N SER A 59 -7.44 8.63 15.96
CA SER A 59 -6.31 9.46 16.41
C SER A 59 -5.10 8.59 16.71
N PHE A 60 -3.92 9.19 16.73
CA PHE A 60 -2.71 8.49 17.11
C PHE A 60 -1.81 9.31 18.01
N THR A 61 -0.95 8.63 18.77
CA THR A 61 0.15 9.17 19.55
C THR A 61 1.44 8.48 19.15
N GLY A 62 2.58 8.99 19.61
CA GLY A 62 3.89 8.57 19.14
C GLY A 62 4.38 9.43 17.99
N GLU A 63 5.35 8.94 17.24
CA GLU A 63 5.99 9.72 16.19
C GLU A 63 6.12 8.92 14.89
N ILE A 64 5.83 9.55 13.78
CA ILE A 64 6.10 9.04 12.44
C ILE A 64 7.00 10.04 11.73
N LEU A 65 8.21 9.59 11.36
CA LEU A 65 9.15 10.40 10.60
C LEU A 65 9.16 9.92 9.15
N PHE A 66 8.92 10.85 8.24
CA PHE A 66 9.15 10.66 6.81
C PHE A 66 10.41 11.43 6.41
N LYS A 67 11.45 10.71 5.94
CA LYS A 67 12.77 11.29 5.64
C LYS A 67 13.33 12.11 6.82
N ASP A 68 13.30 11.53 8.01
CA ASP A 68 13.79 12.11 9.26
C ASP A 68 13.06 13.39 9.71
N LYS A 69 11.91 13.73 9.10
CA LYS A 69 11.07 14.85 9.48
C LYS A 69 9.69 14.36 9.92
N ASN A 70 9.14 14.90 11.02
CA ASN A 70 7.85 14.49 11.53
C ASN A 70 6.75 14.67 10.47
N ILE A 71 5.94 13.63 10.24
CA ILE A 71 4.90 13.60 9.21
C ILE A 71 3.84 14.70 9.43
N LEU A 72 3.58 15.07 10.68
CA LEU A 72 2.64 16.13 11.05
C LEU A 72 3.13 17.55 10.72
N SER A 73 4.42 17.71 10.38
CA SER A 73 4.98 18.99 9.94
C SER A 73 4.79 19.28 8.45
N TYR A 74 4.23 18.34 7.72
CA TYR A 74 3.86 18.50 6.31
C TYR A 74 2.38 18.81 6.17
N GLU A 75 2.00 19.49 5.08
CA GLU A 75 0.60 19.58 4.68
C GLU A 75 0.07 18.18 4.31
N LYS A 76 -1.16 17.86 4.70
CA LYS A 76 -1.77 16.55 4.46
C LYS A 76 -1.77 16.15 2.97
N ASP A 77 -2.03 17.12 2.09
CA ASP A 77 -2.02 16.90 0.64
C ASP A 77 -0.65 16.50 0.10
N ILE A 78 0.42 17.06 0.66
CA ILE A 78 1.81 16.66 0.32
C ILE A 78 2.06 15.22 0.75
N ILE A 79 1.67 14.86 1.98
CA ILE A 79 1.81 13.48 2.45
C ILE A 79 1.03 12.51 1.59
N ARG A 80 -0.24 12.80 1.26
CA ARG A 80 -1.09 11.92 0.44
C ARG A 80 -0.63 11.78 -1.00
N ARG A 81 0.01 12.82 -1.54
CA ARG A 81 0.69 12.74 -2.83
C ARG A 81 1.92 11.85 -2.77
N THR A 82 2.72 11.98 -1.71
CA THR A 82 4.02 11.31 -1.56
C THR A 82 3.88 9.88 -1.05
N ILE A 83 2.88 9.62 -0.20
CA ILE A 83 2.53 8.31 0.34
C ILE A 83 1.16 7.93 -0.21
N GLY A 84 1.15 7.33 -1.39
CA GLY A 84 -0.06 6.91 -2.08
C GLY A 84 -0.68 5.67 -1.45
N MET A 85 -2.01 5.52 -1.53
CA MET A 85 -2.71 4.37 -0.98
C MET A 85 -3.64 3.72 -2.00
N VAL A 86 -3.64 2.39 -2.02
CA VAL A 86 -4.56 1.54 -2.78
C VAL A 86 -5.32 0.66 -1.80
N PHE A 87 -6.64 0.76 -1.83
CA PHE A 87 -7.54 0.05 -0.92
C PHE A 87 -7.78 -1.39 -1.38
N GLN A 88 -8.20 -2.24 -0.45
CA GLN A 88 -8.52 -3.65 -0.67
C GLN A 88 -9.56 -3.83 -1.77
N LYS A 89 -10.67 -3.08 -1.72
CA LYS A 89 -11.69 -3.11 -2.76
C LYS A 89 -11.31 -2.15 -3.88
N PRO A 90 -11.20 -2.61 -5.14
CA PRO A 90 -10.99 -1.71 -6.26
C PRO A 90 -12.12 -0.68 -6.33
N THR A 91 -11.77 0.59 -6.29
CA THR A 91 -12.72 1.69 -6.34
C THR A 91 -12.32 2.69 -7.44
N PRO A 92 -12.42 2.30 -8.72
CA PRO A 92 -12.26 3.26 -9.79
C PRO A 92 -13.38 4.30 -9.69
N PHE A 93 -13.06 5.56 -9.97
CA PHE A 93 -14.09 6.57 -10.06
C PHE A 93 -15.07 6.23 -11.21
N PRO A 94 -16.37 6.59 -11.11
CA PRO A 94 -17.36 6.33 -12.15
C PRO A 94 -17.15 7.24 -13.39
N PHE A 95 -15.92 7.32 -13.83
CA PHE A 95 -15.44 8.08 -14.99
C PHE A 95 -14.77 7.12 -15.99
N SER A 96 -14.37 7.67 -17.13
CA SER A 96 -13.53 6.92 -18.07
C SER A 96 -12.18 6.57 -17.46
N ILE A 97 -11.51 5.56 -18.05
CA ILE A 97 -10.15 5.17 -17.70
C ILE A 97 -9.21 6.38 -17.74
N TYR A 98 -9.23 7.13 -18.83
CA TYR A 98 -8.45 8.35 -19.00
C TYR A 98 -8.69 9.36 -17.87
N LYS A 99 -9.97 9.64 -17.56
CA LYS A 99 -10.31 10.60 -16.49
C LYS A 99 -9.88 10.12 -15.09
N ASN A 100 -9.88 8.80 -14.83
CA ASN A 100 -9.34 8.25 -13.58
C ASN A 100 -7.86 8.58 -13.43
N LEU A 101 -7.07 8.47 -14.50
CA LEU A 101 -5.62 8.64 -14.44
C LEU A 101 -5.19 10.12 -14.44
N ILE A 102 -5.93 11.00 -15.08
CA ILE A 102 -5.58 12.44 -15.09
C ILE A 102 -6.14 13.22 -13.90
N TYR A 103 -6.96 12.61 -13.06
CA TYR A 103 -7.65 13.30 -11.97
C TYR A 103 -6.66 13.93 -10.98
N ALA A 104 -5.77 13.11 -10.41
CA ALA A 104 -4.77 13.58 -9.46
C ALA A 104 -3.72 14.51 -10.10
N PRO A 105 -3.11 14.19 -11.27
CA PRO A 105 -2.23 15.13 -11.97
C PRO A 105 -2.83 16.51 -12.17
N LYS A 106 -4.10 16.58 -12.60
CA LYS A 106 -4.80 17.87 -12.76
C LYS A 106 -5.01 18.60 -11.44
N TYR A 107 -5.38 17.89 -10.39
CA TYR A 107 -5.52 18.46 -9.05
C TYR A 107 -4.23 19.12 -8.58
N TYR A 108 -3.09 18.48 -8.84
CA TYR A 108 -1.76 19.00 -8.53
C TYR A 108 -1.19 19.98 -9.60
N GLY A 109 -2.05 20.48 -10.50
CA GLY A 109 -1.72 21.62 -11.37
C GLY A 109 -1.19 21.28 -12.75
N ILE A 110 -1.12 20.00 -13.16
CA ILE A 110 -0.71 19.62 -14.52
C ILE A 110 -1.88 19.91 -15.49
N LYS A 111 -1.69 20.88 -16.40
CA LYS A 111 -2.73 21.32 -17.35
C LYS A 111 -2.40 20.95 -18.80
N ASP A 112 -1.14 20.76 -19.10
CA ASP A 112 -0.69 20.42 -20.46
C ASP A 112 -1.21 19.06 -20.90
N ARG A 113 -1.88 19.01 -22.05
CA ARG A 113 -2.53 17.80 -22.57
C ARG A 113 -1.52 16.72 -22.96
N ASN A 114 -0.36 17.12 -23.52
CA ASN A 114 0.64 16.15 -23.94
C ASN A 114 1.30 15.52 -22.70
N GLN A 115 1.57 16.31 -21.67
CA GLN A 115 2.08 15.81 -20.41
C GLN A 115 1.08 14.84 -19.74
N LEU A 116 -0.21 15.17 -19.72
CA LEU A 116 -1.25 14.27 -19.21
C LEU A 116 -1.33 12.96 -20.01
N ASN A 117 -1.26 13.02 -21.34
CA ASN A 117 -1.26 11.83 -22.18
C ASN A 117 -0.05 10.93 -21.90
N ASN A 118 1.14 11.52 -21.74
CA ASN A 118 2.34 10.78 -21.41
C ASN A 118 2.24 10.10 -20.02
N ILE A 119 1.66 10.79 -19.03
CA ILE A 119 1.42 10.20 -17.70
C ILE A 119 0.47 9.00 -17.83
N VAL A 120 -0.63 9.14 -18.56
CA VAL A 120 -1.61 8.05 -18.78
C VAL A 120 -0.94 6.85 -19.43
N GLU A 121 -0.24 7.06 -20.55
CA GLU A 121 0.44 5.99 -21.26
C GLU A 121 1.48 5.28 -20.38
N ASN A 122 2.35 6.04 -19.73
CA ASN A 122 3.42 5.49 -18.89
C ASN A 122 2.86 4.72 -17.69
N THR A 123 1.83 5.22 -17.02
CA THR A 123 1.26 4.52 -15.86
C THR A 123 0.48 3.27 -16.26
N LEU A 124 -0.20 3.28 -17.40
CA LEU A 124 -0.86 2.09 -17.96
C LEU A 124 0.16 1.03 -18.36
N LYS A 125 1.28 1.41 -18.98
CA LYS A 125 2.37 0.49 -19.31
C LYS A 125 2.99 -0.10 -18.04
N LYS A 126 3.28 0.71 -17.04
CA LYS A 126 3.76 0.24 -15.73
C LYS A 126 2.79 -0.76 -15.09
N ALA A 127 1.49 -0.50 -15.15
CA ALA A 127 0.46 -1.37 -14.59
C ALA A 127 0.12 -2.61 -15.47
N GLY A 128 0.79 -2.79 -16.60
CA GLY A 128 0.51 -3.89 -17.54
C GLY A 128 -0.91 -3.87 -18.11
N LEU A 129 -1.50 -2.68 -18.23
CA LEU A 129 -2.85 -2.49 -18.75
C LEU A 129 -2.87 -1.92 -20.17
N TYR A 130 -1.77 -1.32 -20.60
CA TYR A 130 -1.74 -0.54 -21.83
C TYR A 130 -2.23 -1.34 -23.05
N ASP A 131 -1.68 -2.51 -23.27
CA ASP A 131 -2.03 -3.35 -24.42
C ASP A 131 -3.44 -3.95 -24.34
N GLU A 132 -4.02 -3.99 -23.14
CA GLU A 132 -5.38 -4.53 -22.93
C GLU A 132 -6.48 -3.48 -23.19
N ILE A 133 -6.19 -2.17 -22.99
CA ILE A 133 -7.23 -1.13 -22.92
C ILE A 133 -6.90 0.18 -23.65
N ASN A 134 -5.74 0.28 -24.35
CA ASN A 134 -5.31 1.52 -25.02
C ASN A 134 -6.26 1.98 -26.12
N ASP A 135 -7.00 1.07 -26.76
CA ASP A 135 -7.92 1.37 -27.85
C ASP A 135 -9.21 2.08 -27.36
N ASP A 136 -9.55 1.95 -26.08
CA ASP A 136 -10.77 2.58 -25.51
C ASP A 136 -10.55 3.20 -24.13
N LEU A 137 -9.68 4.19 -24.06
CA LEU A 137 -9.46 4.97 -22.81
C LEU A 137 -10.69 5.78 -22.39
N ASN A 138 -11.70 5.92 -23.24
CA ASN A 138 -12.96 6.59 -22.93
C ASN A 138 -13.99 5.64 -22.30
N MET A 139 -13.75 4.33 -22.31
CA MET A 139 -14.60 3.37 -21.63
C MET A 139 -14.71 3.70 -20.13
N LEU A 140 -15.91 3.49 -19.54
CA LEU A 140 -16.11 3.63 -18.09
C LEU A 140 -15.23 2.61 -17.35
N ALA A 141 -14.44 3.09 -16.40
CA ALA A 141 -13.54 2.25 -15.62
C ALA A 141 -14.26 1.14 -14.82
N THR A 142 -15.53 1.35 -14.48
CA THR A 142 -16.37 0.35 -13.81
C THR A 142 -16.73 -0.86 -14.69
N LYS A 143 -16.52 -0.79 -16.01
CA LYS A 143 -16.73 -1.92 -16.95
C LYS A 143 -15.52 -2.87 -17.02
N LEU A 144 -14.38 -2.48 -16.47
CA LEU A 144 -13.20 -3.33 -16.40
C LEU A 144 -13.44 -4.55 -15.51
N SER A 145 -12.74 -5.65 -15.77
CA SER A 145 -12.72 -6.80 -14.87
C SER A 145 -12.12 -6.42 -13.51
N GLY A 146 -12.37 -7.22 -12.45
CA GLY A 146 -11.87 -6.93 -11.11
C GLY A 146 -10.34 -6.75 -11.07
N GLY A 147 -9.60 -7.62 -11.75
CA GLY A 147 -8.13 -7.51 -11.85
C GLY A 147 -7.67 -6.26 -12.63
N GLN A 148 -8.37 -5.90 -13.70
CA GLN A 148 -8.08 -4.66 -14.44
C GLN A 148 -8.41 -3.42 -13.59
N GLN A 149 -9.53 -3.43 -12.85
CA GLN A 149 -9.87 -2.34 -11.93
C GLN A 149 -8.82 -2.16 -10.86
N GLN A 150 -8.29 -3.25 -10.27
CA GLN A 150 -7.23 -3.20 -9.29
C GLN A 150 -5.96 -2.61 -9.87
N ARG A 151 -5.51 -3.09 -11.04
CA ARG A 151 -4.35 -2.53 -11.73
C ARG A 151 -4.55 -1.06 -12.12
N LEU A 152 -5.77 -0.65 -12.49
CA LEU A 152 -6.10 0.76 -12.74
C LEU A 152 -6.00 1.60 -11.48
N CYS A 153 -6.46 1.11 -10.32
CA CYS A 153 -6.32 1.81 -9.04
C CYS A 153 -4.85 1.98 -8.65
N ILE A 154 -4.01 0.97 -8.91
CA ILE A 154 -2.56 1.07 -8.72
C ILE A 154 -1.95 2.09 -9.70
N ALA A 155 -2.28 2.01 -11.00
CA ALA A 155 -1.85 2.98 -12.00
C ALA A 155 -2.23 4.41 -11.61
N ARG A 156 -3.45 4.62 -11.11
CA ARG A 156 -3.93 5.92 -10.63
C ARG A 156 -3.07 6.45 -9.48
N ALA A 157 -2.69 5.61 -8.53
CA ALA A 157 -1.81 6.03 -7.44
C ALA A 157 -0.42 6.44 -7.94
N LEU A 158 0.08 5.82 -9.01
CA LEU A 158 1.39 6.13 -9.61
C LEU A 158 1.40 7.42 -10.45
N THR A 159 0.24 7.96 -10.85
CA THR A 159 0.18 9.16 -11.72
C THR A 159 0.79 10.42 -11.11
N VAL A 160 0.99 10.46 -9.80
CA VAL A 160 1.58 11.55 -9.04
C VAL A 160 2.99 11.25 -8.54
N GLU A 161 3.57 10.14 -8.99
CA GLU A 161 4.93 9.68 -8.67
C GLU A 161 5.20 9.65 -7.16
N PRO A 162 4.45 8.84 -6.38
CA PRO A 162 4.64 8.74 -4.93
C PRO A 162 6.03 8.15 -4.62
N GLU A 163 6.55 8.41 -3.43
CA GLU A 163 7.78 7.75 -2.94
C GLU A 163 7.47 6.46 -2.17
N VAL A 164 6.29 6.40 -1.58
CA VAL A 164 5.79 5.23 -0.85
C VAL A 164 4.42 4.84 -1.39
N LEU A 165 4.22 3.55 -1.65
CA LEU A 165 2.96 2.98 -2.07
C LEU A 165 2.44 2.03 -0.98
N LEU A 166 1.30 2.38 -0.41
CA LEU A 166 0.59 1.56 0.57
C LEU A 166 -0.47 0.74 -0.15
N LEU A 167 -0.46 -0.58 0.05
CA LEU A 167 -1.38 -1.51 -0.60
C LEU A 167 -2.10 -2.34 0.48
N ASP A 168 -3.40 -2.15 0.59
CA ASP A 168 -4.23 -2.91 1.51
C ASP A 168 -4.84 -4.11 0.80
N GLU A 169 -4.32 -5.31 1.05
CA GLU A 169 -4.77 -6.60 0.47
C GLU A 169 -5.06 -6.56 -1.04
N PRO A 170 -4.13 -6.09 -1.89
CA PRO A 170 -4.41 -5.77 -3.30
C PRO A 170 -4.79 -6.98 -4.17
N CYS A 171 -4.59 -8.21 -3.67
CA CYS A 171 -4.84 -9.45 -4.39
C CYS A 171 -5.98 -10.30 -3.79
N SER A 172 -6.64 -9.87 -2.71
CA SER A 172 -7.56 -10.70 -1.92
C SER A 172 -8.79 -11.23 -2.70
N ALA A 173 -9.23 -10.50 -3.73
CA ALA A 173 -10.39 -10.87 -4.56
C ALA A 173 -10.01 -11.33 -5.98
N LEU A 174 -8.74 -11.65 -6.22
CA LEU A 174 -8.23 -11.96 -7.55
C LEU A 174 -7.92 -13.47 -7.72
N ASP A 175 -8.05 -13.94 -8.94
CA ASP A 175 -7.58 -15.27 -9.32
C ASP A 175 -6.04 -15.36 -9.34
N ILE A 176 -5.52 -16.57 -9.47
CA ILE A 176 -4.09 -16.87 -9.42
C ILE A 176 -3.31 -16.08 -10.49
N LYS A 177 -3.84 -15.97 -11.71
CA LYS A 177 -3.18 -15.28 -12.83
C LYS A 177 -3.07 -13.78 -12.57
N ASN A 178 -4.17 -13.15 -12.16
CA ASN A 178 -4.18 -11.72 -11.84
C ASN A 178 -3.31 -11.41 -10.61
N THR A 179 -3.29 -12.30 -9.62
CA THR A 179 -2.39 -12.19 -8.45
C THR A 179 -0.93 -12.22 -8.90
N ALA A 180 -0.53 -13.18 -9.74
CA ALA A 180 0.84 -13.27 -10.25
C ALA A 180 1.27 -12.01 -11.03
N ASN A 181 0.36 -11.46 -11.86
CA ASN A 181 0.63 -10.23 -12.60
C ASN A 181 0.89 -9.04 -11.66
N ILE A 182 0.10 -8.91 -10.58
CA ILE A 182 0.31 -7.84 -9.58
C ILE A 182 1.61 -8.06 -8.82
N GLU A 183 1.92 -9.29 -8.40
CA GLU A 183 3.18 -9.60 -7.72
C GLU A 183 4.41 -9.23 -8.57
N GLU A 184 4.43 -9.63 -9.85
CA GLU A 184 5.51 -9.27 -10.77
C GLU A 184 5.63 -7.76 -10.97
N MET A 185 4.50 -7.07 -11.08
CA MET A 185 4.46 -5.61 -11.18
C MET A 185 5.03 -4.95 -9.92
N LEU A 186 4.67 -5.40 -8.71
CA LEU A 186 5.16 -4.85 -7.44
C LEU A 186 6.68 -5.08 -7.28
N LEU A 187 7.19 -6.23 -7.70
CA LEU A 187 8.64 -6.50 -7.70
C LEU A 187 9.38 -5.50 -8.58
N LYS A 188 8.89 -5.20 -9.79
CA LYS A 188 9.47 -4.17 -10.66
C LYS A 188 9.37 -2.78 -10.04
N PHE A 189 8.25 -2.47 -9.39
CA PHE A 189 8.05 -1.17 -8.75
C PHE A 189 9.00 -0.94 -7.57
N SER A 190 9.42 -1.99 -6.86
CA SER A 190 10.31 -1.84 -5.72
C SER A 190 11.71 -1.29 -6.06
N GLU A 191 12.08 -1.28 -7.35
CA GLU A 191 13.31 -0.62 -7.81
C GLU A 191 13.23 0.92 -7.66
N ASP A 192 12.05 1.50 -7.89
CA ASP A 192 11.81 2.94 -7.87
C ASP A 192 11.04 3.42 -6.63
N TYR A 193 10.11 2.60 -6.14
CA TYR A 193 9.16 2.95 -5.07
C TYR A 193 9.39 2.11 -3.82
N THR A 194 9.13 2.69 -2.66
CA THR A 194 9.00 1.90 -1.42
C THR A 194 7.59 1.35 -1.33
N ILE A 195 7.44 0.08 -1.02
CA ILE A 195 6.12 -0.58 -0.97
C ILE A 195 5.86 -1.12 0.43
N ILE A 196 4.68 -0.81 0.96
CA ILE A 196 4.15 -1.44 2.17
C ILE A 196 2.86 -2.16 1.75
N ILE A 197 2.85 -3.48 1.87
CA ILE A 197 1.70 -4.31 1.50
C ILE A 197 1.14 -5.01 2.72
N VAL A 198 -0.16 -4.86 2.95
CA VAL A 198 -0.91 -5.70 3.87
C VAL A 198 -1.41 -6.92 3.12
N THR A 199 -1.21 -8.09 3.68
CA THR A 199 -1.74 -9.34 3.13
C THR A 199 -1.94 -10.38 4.23
N HIS A 200 -3.00 -11.18 4.10
CA HIS A 200 -3.20 -12.39 4.89
C HIS A 200 -2.64 -13.64 4.19
N ASN A 201 -2.16 -13.51 2.95
CA ASN A 201 -1.53 -14.60 2.19
C ASN A 201 -0.03 -14.68 2.52
N LEU A 202 0.33 -15.60 3.42
CA LEU A 202 1.72 -15.82 3.85
C LEU A 202 2.64 -16.20 2.70
N SER A 203 2.15 -16.99 1.75
CA SER A 203 2.92 -17.36 0.57
C SER A 203 3.23 -16.17 -0.32
N GLN A 204 2.31 -15.22 -0.44
CA GLN A 204 2.53 -13.95 -1.14
C GLN A 204 3.59 -13.12 -0.41
N ALA A 205 3.43 -12.88 0.90
CA ALA A 205 4.40 -12.15 1.69
C ALA A 205 5.81 -12.72 1.53
N LYS A 206 5.94 -14.06 1.63
CA LYS A 206 7.22 -14.76 1.48
C LYS A 206 7.85 -14.58 0.08
N ARG A 207 7.03 -14.53 -0.99
CA ARG A 207 7.56 -14.45 -2.37
C ARG A 207 8.03 -13.05 -2.75
N ILE A 208 7.33 -12.01 -2.30
CA ILE A 208 7.56 -10.67 -2.86
C ILE A 208 8.19 -9.68 -1.89
N SER A 209 8.22 -9.93 -0.58
CA SER A 209 8.71 -8.92 0.36
C SER A 209 10.16 -9.14 0.79
N ASP A 210 10.88 -8.02 0.98
CA ASP A 210 12.22 -8.00 1.57
C ASP A 210 12.15 -8.07 3.10
N TYR A 211 11.14 -7.40 3.69
CA TYR A 211 10.90 -7.32 5.13
C TYR A 211 9.47 -7.73 5.46
N THR A 212 9.28 -8.34 6.62
CA THR A 212 7.97 -8.73 7.13
C THR A 212 7.78 -8.21 8.55
N ALA A 213 6.61 -7.60 8.80
CA ALA A 213 6.13 -7.20 10.10
C ALA A 213 4.92 -8.07 10.47
N PHE A 214 4.97 -8.77 11.59
CA PHE A 214 3.83 -9.51 12.12
C PHE A 214 3.15 -8.72 13.22
N ILE A 215 1.86 -8.43 13.02
CA ILE A 215 1.00 -7.71 13.98
C ILE A 215 -0.06 -8.68 14.52
N LEU A 216 -0.16 -8.75 15.84
CA LEU A 216 -1.16 -9.53 16.56
C LEU A 216 -1.76 -8.67 17.68
N ASP A 217 -3.09 -8.62 17.76
CA ASP A 217 -3.84 -7.89 18.81
C ASP A 217 -3.37 -6.43 19.01
N GLY A 218 -3.00 -5.76 17.92
CA GLY A 218 -2.54 -4.37 17.93
C GLY A 218 -1.06 -4.17 18.26
N GLU A 219 -0.31 -5.23 18.55
CA GLU A 219 1.12 -5.18 18.85
C GLU A 219 1.97 -5.64 17.67
N LEU A 220 3.12 -5.00 17.46
CA LEU A 220 4.16 -5.51 16.57
C LEU A 220 4.92 -6.63 17.28
N VAL A 221 4.60 -7.87 16.93
CA VAL A 221 5.22 -9.05 17.56
C VAL A 221 6.64 -9.27 17.07
N GLU A 222 6.83 -9.18 15.75
CA GLU A 222 8.14 -9.38 15.14
C GLU A 222 8.27 -8.57 13.85
N TYR A 223 9.49 -8.04 13.60
CA TYR A 223 9.84 -7.34 12.37
C TYR A 223 11.28 -7.68 11.97
N GLY A 224 11.48 -7.98 10.68
CA GLY A 224 12.81 -8.31 10.17
C GLY A 224 12.81 -8.69 8.70
N GLU A 225 13.94 -9.17 8.23
CA GLU A 225 14.08 -9.72 6.88
C GLU A 225 13.12 -10.91 6.69
N THR A 226 12.38 -10.92 5.60
CA THR A 226 11.34 -11.92 5.33
C THR A 226 11.87 -13.35 5.42
N GLU A 227 13.02 -13.63 4.82
CA GLU A 227 13.62 -14.96 4.88
C GLU A 227 13.86 -15.42 6.32
N LYS A 228 14.33 -14.51 7.21
CA LYS A 228 14.60 -14.84 8.62
C LYS A 228 13.30 -15.08 9.40
N ILE A 229 12.28 -14.23 9.18
CA ILE A 229 10.98 -14.37 9.84
C ILE A 229 10.32 -15.71 9.45
N PHE A 230 10.37 -16.09 8.19
CA PHE A 230 9.73 -17.33 7.72
C PHE A 230 10.55 -18.60 7.98
N ALA A 231 11.89 -18.52 8.07
CA ALA A 231 12.73 -19.67 8.31
C ALA A 231 12.96 -19.98 9.80
N ASN A 232 13.11 -18.93 10.61
CA ASN A 232 13.42 -19.06 12.04
C ASN A 232 12.86 -17.88 12.84
N PRO A 233 11.53 -17.80 13.01
CA PRO A 233 10.90 -16.76 13.81
C PRO A 233 11.40 -16.83 15.26
N LYS A 234 11.63 -15.65 15.86
CA LYS A 234 12.13 -15.52 17.23
C LYS A 234 11.02 -15.63 18.27
N ASP A 235 9.81 -15.12 17.92
CA ASP A 235 8.64 -15.19 18.79
C ASP A 235 7.79 -16.42 18.45
N ASN A 236 7.34 -17.15 19.46
CA ASN A 236 6.51 -18.33 19.27
C ASN A 236 5.16 -18.00 18.60
N ARG A 237 4.58 -16.83 18.87
CA ARG A 237 3.34 -16.36 18.24
C ARG A 237 3.52 -16.21 16.72
N THR A 238 4.69 -15.71 16.27
CA THR A 238 5.03 -15.62 14.85
C THR A 238 5.11 -17.01 14.22
N ARG A 239 5.75 -17.96 14.91
CA ARG A 239 5.87 -19.34 14.44
C ARG A 239 4.51 -20.00 14.27
N GLU A 240 3.67 -19.95 15.30
CA GLU A 240 2.34 -20.52 15.30
C GLU A 240 1.44 -19.93 14.20
N TYR A 241 1.57 -18.60 13.95
CA TYR A 241 0.86 -17.94 12.86
C TYR A 241 1.32 -18.41 11.48
N ILE A 242 2.64 -18.52 11.27
CA ILE A 242 3.21 -19.00 9.99
C ILE A 242 2.86 -20.47 9.73
N GLU A 243 2.82 -21.31 10.77
CA GLU A 243 2.44 -22.72 10.69
C GLU A 243 0.93 -22.93 10.56
N GLY A 244 0.12 -21.87 10.59
CA GLY A 244 -1.34 -21.95 10.44
C GLY A 244 -2.07 -22.46 11.67
N ILE A 245 -1.45 -22.37 12.85
CA ILE A 245 -2.05 -22.77 14.13
C ILE A 245 -3.01 -21.67 14.63
N TYR A 246 -2.70 -20.39 14.30
CA TYR A 246 -3.59 -19.26 14.50
C TYR A 246 -4.28 -18.89 13.18
N GLY A 247 -5.60 -18.98 13.12
CA GLY A 247 -6.37 -18.56 11.94
C GLY A 247 -7.86 -18.67 12.19
#